data_9bc4d5f9622aabfa1804c15652d0dc60
#
_entry.id   9bc4d5f9622aabfa1804c15652d0dc60
#
_cell.length_a   1.000
_cell.length_b   1.000
_cell.length_c   1.000
_cell.angle_alpha   90.00
_cell.angle_beta   90.00
_cell.angle_gamma   90.00
#
_symmetry.space_group_name_H-M   'P 1'
#
loop_
_entity.id
_entity.type
_entity.pdbx_description
1 polymer ?
#
loop_
_entity_poly.entity_id
_entity_poly.type
_entity_poly.pdbx_seq_one_letter_code
_entity_poly.pdbx_strand_id
1 'polypeptide(L)'
;MIRAVIETDKGTIRAEFDDQHAPITVKNFVDLAKHGFYDGLTFHRVEPGFVIQGGDPDGNGTGGSGDRIKLEIWAEGATEATIGNILTGGKKPVIKHNKAGIFSMARTNDPNSATSQFFITLGDASFLDGQYAAFGYTADTEVAQAIRRGDKIVSIKVED
;
A
#
# COMPACT_ATOMS: atom_id res chain seq x y z
N MET A 1 5.92 12.79 -7.40
CA MET A 1 4.67 12.19 -6.85
C MET A 1 3.72 11.81 -7.96
N ILE A 2 3.18 10.61 -7.88
CA ILE A 2 2.13 10.14 -8.79
C ILE A 2 0.82 10.18 -8.02
N ARG A 3 -0.22 10.73 -8.63
CA ARG A 3 -1.54 10.86 -7.99
C ARG A 3 -2.53 9.86 -8.58
N ALA A 4 -3.45 9.40 -7.74
CA ALA A 4 -4.52 8.52 -8.17
C ALA A 4 -5.81 8.83 -7.41
N VAL A 5 -6.93 8.48 -8.03
CA VAL A 5 -8.25 8.59 -7.43
C VAL A 5 -8.83 7.19 -7.30
N ILE A 6 -9.09 6.79 -6.07
CA ILE A 6 -9.66 5.49 -5.75
C ILE A 6 -11.12 5.69 -5.37
N GLU A 7 -12.02 5.19 -6.21
CA GLU A 7 -13.45 5.18 -5.90
C GLU A 7 -13.79 3.91 -5.14
N THR A 8 -14.46 4.05 -4.00
CA THR A 8 -14.86 2.93 -3.16
C THR A 8 -16.36 3.00 -2.86
N ASP A 9 -16.91 1.92 -2.29
CA ASP A 9 -18.30 1.89 -1.83
C ASP A 9 -18.61 2.95 -0.76
N LYS A 10 -17.60 3.51 -0.11
CA LYS A 10 -17.76 4.51 0.96
C LYS A 10 -17.33 5.92 0.55
N GLY A 11 -16.90 6.10 -0.70
CA GLY A 11 -16.48 7.40 -1.22
C GLY A 11 -15.12 7.37 -1.88
N THR A 12 -14.60 8.55 -2.13
CA THR A 12 -13.37 8.77 -2.89
C THR A 12 -12.17 8.90 -1.96
N ILE A 13 -11.12 8.15 -2.29
CA ILE A 13 -9.80 8.26 -1.65
C ILE A 13 -8.83 8.80 -2.70
N ARG A 14 -8.31 10.00 -2.46
CA ARG A 14 -7.27 10.59 -3.31
C ARG A 14 -5.93 10.27 -2.71
N ALA A 15 -5.06 9.65 -3.52
CA ALA A 15 -3.77 9.17 -3.05
C ALA A 15 -2.62 9.85 -3.79
N GLU A 16 -1.51 10.00 -3.08
CA GLU A 16 -0.23 10.42 -3.65
C GLU A 16 0.80 9.33 -3.38
N PHE A 17 1.49 8.89 -4.42
CA PHE A 17 2.50 7.84 -4.33
C PHE A 17 3.90 8.43 -4.52
N ASP A 18 4.81 8.04 -3.64
CA ASP A 18 6.18 8.53 -3.63
C ASP A 18 7.07 7.69 -4.55
N ASP A 19 7.08 8.03 -5.83
CA ASP A 19 7.88 7.33 -6.84
C ASP A 19 9.37 7.67 -6.77
N GLN A 20 9.75 8.67 -5.99
CA GLN A 20 11.16 8.99 -5.74
C GLN A 20 11.80 7.99 -4.76
N HIS A 21 11.10 7.67 -3.68
CA HIS A 21 11.63 6.79 -2.61
C HIS A 21 11.13 5.35 -2.69
N ALA A 22 10.13 5.07 -3.52
CA ALA A 22 9.58 3.74 -3.71
C ALA A 22 9.26 3.46 -5.18
N PRO A 23 10.23 3.64 -6.11
CA PRO A 23 9.94 3.56 -7.54
C PRO A 23 9.45 2.19 -7.99
N ILE A 24 10.00 1.10 -7.47
CA ILE A 24 9.62 -0.28 -7.86
C ILE A 24 8.19 -0.57 -7.37
N THR A 25 7.92 -0.24 -6.12
CA THR A 25 6.62 -0.48 -5.48
C THR A 25 5.52 0.34 -6.12
N VAL A 26 5.78 1.63 -6.35
CA VAL A 26 4.83 2.54 -7.01
C VAL A 26 4.55 2.09 -8.44
N LYS A 27 5.60 1.74 -9.20
CA LYS A 27 5.42 1.26 -10.57
C LYS A 27 4.53 0.03 -10.63
N ASN A 28 4.76 -0.95 -9.74
CA ASN A 28 3.95 -2.16 -9.67
C ASN A 28 2.47 -1.82 -9.41
N PHE A 29 2.20 -1.01 -8.40
CA PHE A 29 0.84 -0.61 -8.05
C PHE A 29 0.17 0.17 -9.19
N VAL A 30 0.87 1.14 -9.75
CA VAL A 30 0.35 2.00 -10.83
C VAL A 30 0.06 1.19 -12.10
N ASP A 31 0.96 0.29 -12.48
CA ASP A 31 0.75 -0.56 -13.65
C ASP A 31 -0.47 -1.46 -13.47
N LEU A 32 -0.64 -2.08 -12.31
CA LEU A 32 -1.83 -2.89 -12.01
C LEU A 32 -3.09 -2.03 -12.05
N ALA A 33 -3.06 -0.84 -11.47
CA ALA A 33 -4.20 0.08 -11.47
C ALA A 33 -4.59 0.50 -12.90
N LYS A 34 -3.61 0.84 -13.73
CA LYS A 34 -3.84 1.25 -15.13
C LYS A 34 -4.43 0.12 -15.99
N HIS A 35 -4.14 -1.13 -15.64
CA HIS A 35 -4.72 -2.30 -16.34
C HIS A 35 -6.07 -2.72 -15.77
N GLY A 36 -6.62 -1.99 -14.81
CA GLY A 36 -7.91 -2.33 -14.21
C GLY A 36 -7.88 -3.50 -13.25
N PHE A 37 -6.69 -3.94 -12.81
CA PHE A 37 -6.54 -5.11 -11.95
C PHE A 37 -7.35 -4.98 -10.66
N TYR A 38 -7.36 -3.79 -10.05
CA TYR A 38 -8.03 -3.57 -8.77
C TYR A 38 -9.53 -3.34 -8.88
N ASP A 39 -10.06 -3.10 -10.08
CA ASP A 39 -11.47 -2.77 -10.27
C ASP A 39 -12.36 -3.93 -9.81
N GLY A 40 -13.27 -3.63 -8.89
CA GLY A 40 -14.19 -4.62 -8.34
C GLY A 40 -13.64 -5.50 -7.23
N LEU A 41 -12.36 -5.38 -6.88
CA LEU A 41 -11.78 -6.12 -5.76
C LEU A 41 -12.23 -5.52 -4.44
N THR A 42 -12.23 -6.33 -3.38
CA THR A 42 -12.73 -5.92 -2.06
C THR A 42 -11.61 -5.60 -1.08
N PHE A 43 -11.97 -4.84 -0.05
CA PHE A 43 -11.18 -4.79 1.19
C PHE A 43 -11.58 -6.01 2.02
N HIS A 44 -10.83 -7.09 1.89
CA HIS A 44 -11.16 -8.37 2.53
C HIS A 44 -10.78 -8.42 4.00
N ARG A 45 -9.94 -7.47 4.46
CA ARG A 45 -9.54 -7.38 5.86
C ARG A 45 -9.67 -5.94 6.33
N VAL A 46 -10.38 -5.74 7.43
CA VAL A 46 -10.53 -4.44 8.09
C VAL A 46 -10.28 -4.63 9.58
N GLU A 47 -9.22 -4.01 10.08
CA GLU A 47 -8.85 -4.02 11.49
C GLU A 47 -9.00 -2.58 12.02
N PRO A 48 -10.08 -2.26 12.75
CA PRO A 48 -10.31 -0.90 13.24
C PRO A 48 -9.12 -0.34 14.01
N GLY A 49 -8.76 0.91 13.71
CA GLY A 49 -7.62 1.58 14.33
C GLY A 49 -6.26 1.12 13.82
N PHE A 50 -6.21 0.12 12.98
CA PHE A 50 -4.95 -0.41 12.44
C PHE A 50 -4.87 -0.25 10.94
N VAL A 51 -5.55 -1.09 10.15
CA VAL A 51 -5.46 -1.07 8.68
C VAL A 51 -6.78 -1.51 8.02
N ILE A 52 -6.92 -1.10 6.75
CA ILE A 52 -7.79 -1.76 5.77
C ILE A 52 -6.88 -2.36 4.71
N GLN A 53 -7.16 -3.58 4.26
CA GLN A 53 -6.34 -4.32 3.32
C GLN A 53 -7.18 -4.86 2.17
N GLY A 54 -6.69 -4.68 0.96
CA GLY A 54 -7.38 -5.13 -0.24
C GLY A 54 -6.41 -5.48 -1.36
N GLY A 55 -6.95 -5.67 -2.57
CA GLY A 55 -6.15 -5.96 -3.75
C GLY A 55 -5.88 -7.44 -4.00
N ASP A 56 -6.64 -8.31 -3.34
CA ASP A 56 -6.58 -9.76 -3.57
C ASP A 56 -7.69 -10.17 -4.54
N PRO A 57 -7.35 -10.70 -5.74
CA PRO A 57 -8.38 -11.14 -6.68
C PRO A 57 -9.23 -12.29 -6.15
N ASP A 58 -8.72 -13.07 -5.19
CA ASP A 58 -9.48 -14.15 -4.55
C ASP A 58 -10.32 -13.67 -3.36
N GLY A 59 -10.05 -12.45 -2.87
CA GLY A 59 -10.85 -11.82 -1.81
C GLY A 59 -10.72 -12.45 -0.42
N ASN A 60 -9.69 -13.25 -0.16
CA ASN A 60 -9.53 -13.99 1.10
C ASN A 60 -8.12 -13.90 1.71
N GLY A 61 -7.25 -13.12 1.13
CA GLY A 61 -5.88 -12.93 1.61
C GLY A 61 -4.84 -13.86 1.00
N THR A 62 -5.25 -14.82 0.17
CA THR A 62 -4.33 -15.84 -0.39
C THR A 62 -3.87 -15.56 -1.81
N GLY A 63 -4.52 -14.64 -2.52
CA GLY A 63 -4.26 -14.38 -3.93
C GLY A 63 -3.37 -13.19 -4.18
N GLY A 64 -3.08 -12.96 -5.44
CA GLY A 64 -2.27 -11.85 -5.89
C GLY A 64 -2.19 -11.79 -7.41
N SER A 65 -1.36 -10.89 -7.92
CA SER A 65 -1.16 -10.71 -9.36
C SER A 65 -0.33 -11.82 -9.99
N GLY A 66 0.41 -12.58 -9.19
CA GLY A 66 1.37 -13.57 -9.68
C GLY A 66 2.78 -13.03 -9.89
N ASP A 67 2.95 -11.73 -9.94
CA ASP A 67 4.25 -11.08 -10.16
C ASP A 67 4.77 -10.50 -8.84
N ARG A 68 5.76 -11.16 -8.26
CA ARG A 68 6.38 -10.72 -7.00
C ARG A 68 7.30 -9.53 -7.23
N ILE A 69 7.30 -8.60 -6.26
CA ILE A 69 8.28 -7.53 -6.18
C ILE A 69 9.11 -7.70 -4.93
N LYS A 70 10.37 -7.26 -5.01
CA LYS A 70 11.26 -7.25 -3.85
C LYS A 70 10.85 -6.15 -2.87
N LEU A 71 11.07 -6.40 -1.60
CA LEU A 71 10.92 -5.39 -0.56
C LEU A 71 11.80 -4.18 -0.90
N GLU A 72 11.22 -2.99 -0.82
CA GLU A 72 11.91 -1.75 -1.15
C GLU A 72 11.67 -0.74 -0.04
N ILE A 73 12.72 -0.37 0.68
CA ILE A 73 12.63 0.60 1.76
C ILE A 73 13.81 1.56 1.66
N TRP A 74 13.53 2.83 1.49
CA TRP A 74 14.54 3.88 1.46
C TRP A 74 14.78 4.40 2.87
N ALA A 75 15.97 4.18 3.40
CA ALA A 75 16.35 4.66 4.73
C ALA A 75 16.65 6.15 4.71
N GLU A 76 16.37 6.84 5.82
CA GLU A 76 16.75 8.25 6.00
C GLU A 76 18.24 8.42 5.82
N GLY A 77 18.64 9.44 5.04
CA GLY A 77 20.03 9.75 4.76
C GLY A 77 20.71 8.86 3.72
N ALA A 78 20.02 7.84 3.21
CA ALA A 78 20.58 6.97 2.19
C ALA A 78 20.51 7.62 0.80
N THR A 79 21.39 7.19 -0.10
CA THR A 79 21.41 7.65 -1.49
C THR A 79 20.65 6.70 -2.42
N GLU A 80 20.27 5.52 -1.92
CA GLU A 80 19.48 4.55 -2.66
C GLU A 80 18.66 3.69 -1.70
N ALA A 81 17.65 3.01 -2.23
CA ALA A 81 16.80 2.13 -1.44
C ALA A 81 17.53 0.85 -1.03
N THR A 82 17.14 0.32 0.12
CA THR A 82 17.46 -1.05 0.51
C THR A 82 16.48 -1.97 -0.20
N ILE A 83 16.97 -2.89 -1.03
CA ILE A 83 16.16 -3.78 -1.84
C ILE A 83 16.33 -5.22 -1.34
N GLY A 84 15.19 -5.89 -1.11
CA GLY A 84 15.15 -7.32 -0.79
C GLY A 84 15.33 -7.66 0.69
N ASN A 85 15.62 -6.68 1.53
CA ASN A 85 15.89 -6.88 2.96
C ASN A 85 15.16 -5.84 3.82
N ILE A 86 14.80 -6.24 5.04
CA ILE A 86 14.30 -5.27 6.04
C ILE A 86 15.43 -4.32 6.45
N LEU A 87 15.06 -3.15 6.98
CA LEU A 87 16.05 -2.26 7.57
C LEU A 87 16.55 -2.83 8.90
N THR A 88 17.84 -2.72 9.14
CA THR A 88 18.48 -3.20 10.36
C THR A 88 19.30 -2.08 11.00
N GLY A 89 19.83 -2.32 12.22
CA GLY A 89 20.73 -1.37 12.88
C GLY A 89 20.06 -0.08 13.31
N GLY A 90 18.76 -0.09 13.56
CA GLY A 90 18.02 1.09 14.02
C GLY A 90 17.75 2.14 12.94
N LYS A 91 17.98 1.82 11.67
CA LYS A 91 17.69 2.73 10.56
C LYS A 91 16.20 3.00 10.44
N LYS A 92 15.84 4.25 10.14
CA LYS A 92 14.45 4.68 9.95
C LYS A 92 14.15 4.84 8.47
N PRO A 93 12.94 4.47 8.00
CA PRO A 93 12.55 4.71 6.62
C PRO A 93 12.16 6.17 6.38
N VAL A 94 12.31 6.61 5.13
CA VAL A 94 11.80 7.93 4.71
C VAL A 94 10.28 7.95 4.78
N ILE A 95 9.62 6.90 4.28
CA ILE A 95 8.16 6.78 4.31
C ILE A 95 7.77 5.96 5.54
N LYS A 96 7.10 6.62 6.50
CA LYS A 96 6.79 6.04 7.80
C LYS A 96 5.31 5.65 7.91
N HIS A 97 5.02 4.65 8.76
CA HIS A 97 3.66 4.22 9.10
C HIS A 97 3.17 4.92 10.38
N ASN A 98 3.46 6.20 10.55
CA ASN A 98 3.29 6.90 11.83
C ASN A 98 1.96 7.64 11.98
N LYS A 99 1.03 7.45 11.04
CA LYS A 99 -0.29 8.08 11.05
C LYS A 99 -1.26 7.32 10.16
N ALA A 100 -2.54 7.68 10.22
CA ALA A 100 -3.54 7.16 9.29
C ALA A 100 -3.27 7.63 7.87
N GLY A 101 -3.63 6.80 6.89
CA GLY A 101 -3.57 7.16 5.48
C GLY A 101 -2.33 6.71 4.73
N ILE A 102 -1.45 5.92 5.34
CA ILE A 102 -0.23 5.43 4.67
C ILE A 102 -0.54 4.16 3.89
N PHE A 103 -0.15 4.15 2.62
CA PHE A 103 -0.23 2.98 1.74
C PHE A 103 1.04 2.16 1.87
N SER A 104 0.89 0.86 2.05
CA SER A 104 2.01 -0.08 2.20
C SER A 104 1.64 -1.42 1.59
N MET A 105 2.64 -2.19 1.14
CA MET A 105 2.39 -3.49 0.54
C MET A 105 2.25 -4.58 1.61
N ALA A 106 1.17 -5.35 1.50
CA ALA A 106 1.03 -6.58 2.26
C ALA A 106 1.95 -7.65 1.67
N ARG A 107 2.39 -8.58 2.51
CA ARG A 107 3.27 -9.68 2.13
C ARG A 107 3.14 -10.82 3.13
N THR A 108 3.68 -11.97 2.77
CA THR A 108 3.86 -13.09 3.70
C THR A 108 5.09 -12.86 4.59
N ASN A 109 5.52 -13.86 5.32
CA ASN A 109 6.78 -13.79 6.10
C ASN A 109 8.01 -13.63 5.22
N ASP A 110 7.93 -14.02 3.94
CA ASP A 110 8.97 -13.75 2.96
C ASP A 110 8.93 -12.26 2.59
N PRO A 111 10.00 -11.50 2.87
CA PRO A 111 10.00 -10.07 2.57
C PRO A 111 9.87 -9.74 1.09
N ASN A 112 10.11 -10.70 0.21
CA ASN A 112 10.06 -10.53 -1.25
C ASN A 112 8.85 -11.24 -1.87
N SER A 113 7.73 -11.32 -1.15
CA SER A 113 6.53 -12.01 -1.59
C SER A 113 5.37 -11.10 -2.00
N ALA A 114 5.53 -9.79 -1.89
CA ALA A 114 4.46 -8.84 -2.25
C ALA A 114 4.12 -8.95 -3.74
N THR A 115 2.84 -8.88 -4.06
CA THR A 115 2.36 -8.83 -5.46
C THR A 115 1.37 -7.69 -5.67
N SER A 116 0.11 -7.85 -5.25
CA SER A 116 -0.94 -6.85 -5.47
C SER A 116 -1.63 -6.39 -4.19
N GLN A 117 -1.64 -7.19 -3.13
CA GLN A 117 -2.31 -6.81 -1.90
C GLN A 117 -1.59 -5.63 -1.22
N PHE A 118 -2.39 -4.66 -0.80
CA PHE A 118 -1.89 -3.48 -0.10
C PHE A 118 -2.79 -3.18 1.10
N PHE A 119 -2.27 -2.37 2.01
CA PHE A 119 -3.08 -1.87 3.11
C PHE A 119 -2.93 -0.35 3.23
N ILE A 120 -3.94 0.26 3.83
CA ILE A 120 -3.93 1.68 4.20
C ILE A 120 -4.06 1.73 5.72
N THR A 121 -3.15 2.43 6.38
CA THR A 121 -3.19 2.55 7.84
C THR A 121 -4.38 3.40 8.29
N LEU A 122 -4.94 3.05 9.44
CA LEU A 122 -6.03 3.79 10.08
C LEU A 122 -5.56 4.53 11.35
N GLY A 123 -4.28 4.42 11.67
CA GLY A 123 -3.66 5.05 12.82
C GLY A 123 -2.16 4.84 12.80
N ASP A 124 -1.50 5.18 13.90
CA ASP A 124 -0.06 4.96 14.05
C ASP A 124 0.24 3.46 14.08
N ALA A 125 1.04 3.01 13.11
CA ALA A 125 1.51 1.64 12.99
C ALA A 125 3.04 1.63 12.84
N SER A 126 3.73 2.47 13.59
CA SER A 126 5.19 2.68 13.49
C SER A 126 6.00 1.40 13.69
N PHE A 127 5.43 0.38 14.34
CA PHE A 127 6.09 -0.92 14.49
C PHE A 127 6.31 -1.64 13.15
N LEU A 128 5.65 -1.18 12.07
CA LEU A 128 5.86 -1.70 10.73
C LEU A 128 7.04 -1.03 10.00
N ASP A 129 7.54 0.07 10.54
CA ASP A 129 8.62 0.83 9.90
C ASP A 129 9.87 -0.03 9.76
N GLY A 130 10.46 -0.01 8.55
CA GLY A 130 11.62 -0.83 8.23
C GLY A 130 11.30 -2.28 7.89
N GLN A 131 10.05 -2.72 8.03
CA GLN A 131 9.61 -4.10 7.81
C GLN A 131 8.75 -4.25 6.56
N TYR A 132 8.02 -3.21 6.19
CA TYR A 132 7.07 -3.20 5.06
C TYR A 132 7.35 -2.02 4.15
N ALA A 133 7.07 -2.20 2.86
CA ALA A 133 7.30 -1.20 1.83
C ALA A 133 6.14 -0.21 1.76
N ALA A 134 6.21 0.85 2.55
CA ALA A 134 5.31 1.98 2.43
C ALA A 134 5.63 2.77 1.15
N PHE A 135 4.59 3.27 0.46
CA PHE A 135 4.80 3.89 -0.84
C PHE A 135 3.89 5.08 -1.15
N GLY A 136 2.99 5.45 -0.27
CA GLY A 136 2.08 6.56 -0.55
C GLY A 136 1.26 7.01 0.65
N TYR A 137 0.40 7.98 0.38
CA TYR A 137 -0.37 8.65 1.41
C TYR A 137 -1.71 9.15 0.87
N THR A 138 -2.73 9.16 1.73
CA THR A 138 -3.99 9.87 1.50
C THR A 138 -4.36 10.73 2.71
N ALA A 139 -4.90 11.92 2.42
CA ALA A 139 -5.53 12.76 3.44
C ALA A 139 -7.00 12.41 3.67
N ASP A 140 -7.59 11.56 2.81
CA ASP A 140 -9.01 11.16 2.89
C ASP A 140 -9.20 10.04 3.92
N THR A 141 -8.70 10.25 5.13
CA THR A 141 -8.71 9.25 6.20
C THR A 141 -10.11 8.95 6.72
N GLU A 142 -11.05 9.89 6.61
CA GLU A 142 -12.45 9.66 6.99
C GLU A 142 -13.10 8.59 6.12
N VAL A 143 -12.81 8.60 4.81
CA VAL A 143 -13.31 7.57 3.89
C VAL A 143 -12.68 6.23 4.23
N ALA A 144 -11.36 6.19 4.44
CA ALA A 144 -10.66 4.97 4.84
C ALA A 144 -11.24 4.39 6.14
N GLN A 145 -11.53 5.23 7.14
CA GLN A 145 -12.14 4.80 8.41
C GLN A 145 -13.55 4.24 8.21
N ALA A 146 -14.26 4.69 7.18
CA ALA A 146 -15.63 4.25 6.89
C ALA A 146 -15.68 2.89 6.18
N ILE A 147 -14.59 2.43 5.60
CA ILE A 147 -14.52 1.15 4.87
C ILE A 147 -14.83 0.01 5.83
N ARG A 148 -15.63 -0.94 5.33
CA ARG A 148 -16.00 -2.16 6.04
C ARG A 148 -15.58 -3.36 5.20
N ARG A 149 -15.36 -4.49 5.87
CA ARG A 149 -15.01 -5.74 5.21
C ARG A 149 -16.02 -6.06 4.11
N GLY A 150 -15.51 -6.29 2.90
CA GLY A 150 -16.31 -6.56 1.72
C GLY A 150 -16.66 -5.34 0.88
N ASP A 151 -16.37 -4.12 1.36
CA ASP A 151 -16.49 -2.93 0.53
C ASP A 151 -15.56 -3.01 -0.67
N LYS A 152 -16.01 -2.50 -1.81
CA LYS A 152 -15.30 -2.64 -3.08
C LYS A 152 -14.43 -1.43 -3.40
N ILE A 153 -13.33 -1.74 -4.07
CA ILE A 153 -12.60 -0.79 -4.91
C ILE A 153 -13.35 -0.76 -6.23
N VAL A 154 -14.09 0.31 -6.49
CA VAL A 154 -14.85 0.45 -7.75
C VAL A 154 -13.88 0.66 -8.91
N SER A 155 -12.94 1.59 -8.74
CA SER A 155 -11.90 1.86 -9.73
C SER A 155 -10.73 2.59 -9.10
N ILE A 156 -9.56 2.46 -9.74
CA ILE A 156 -8.40 3.29 -9.43
C ILE A 156 -7.98 3.97 -10.72
N LYS A 157 -8.05 5.29 -10.76
CA LYS A 157 -7.62 6.09 -11.90
C LYS A 157 -6.34 6.84 -11.55
N VAL A 158 -5.29 6.55 -12.30
CA VAL A 158 -3.99 7.23 -12.14
C VAL A 158 -4.01 8.50 -12.95
N GLU A 159 -3.62 9.60 -12.32
CA GLU A 159 -3.48 10.90 -12.99
C GLU A 159 -2.07 11.00 -13.57
N ASP A 160 -2.00 11.30 -14.84
CA ASP A 160 -0.72 11.50 -15.53
C ASP A 160 -0.32 12.97 -15.59
#